data_8fa9cd41ca12fd46d949000a911dd68d
#
_entry.id   8fa9cd41ca12fd46d949000a911dd68d
#
_cell.length_a   1.000
_cell.length_b   1.000
_cell.length_c   1.000
_cell.angle_alpha   90.00
_cell.angle_beta   90.00
_cell.angle_gamma   90.00
#
_symmetry.space_group_name_H-M   'P 1'
#
loop_
_entity.id
_entity.type
_entity.pdbx_description
1 polymer ?
#
loop_
_entity_poly.entity_id
_entity_poly.type
_entity_poly.pdbx_seq_one_letter_code
_entity_poly.pdbx_strand_id
1 'polypeptide(L)'
;ALIEKKGNAVNLPASLVIMPDPQAKLKIAEYLYAGSDLSVLSTLCASVGLIYAGVCDSIDAGCDYFNLGGVDGSFEDHLSKFKIKFVPHIFEYVGEFDMPVDKVMYLGFEKLLPMAKKAIKKIKK
;
A
#
# COMPACT_ATOMS: atom_id res chain seq x y z
N ALA A 1 -2.30 13.84 -14.39
CA ALA A 1 -1.43 14.61 -15.26
C ALA A 1 -0.89 13.74 -16.40
N LEU A 2 -0.74 14.29 -17.59
CA LEU A 2 -0.18 13.61 -18.77
C LEU A 2 1.13 14.29 -19.15
N ILE A 3 2.14 13.50 -19.46
CA ILE A 3 3.37 13.99 -20.11
C ILE A 3 3.36 13.49 -21.54
N GLU A 4 3.58 14.37 -22.49
CA GLU A 4 3.84 13.99 -23.88
C GLU A 4 5.28 13.53 -24.04
N LYS A 5 5.46 12.29 -24.47
CA LYS A 5 6.76 11.73 -24.83
C LYS A 5 6.74 11.40 -26.33
N LYS A 6 7.47 12.12 -27.11
CA LYS A 6 7.55 11.96 -28.60
C LYS A 6 6.17 12.00 -29.30
N GLY A 7 5.30 12.90 -28.85
CA GLY A 7 3.96 13.06 -29.42
C GLY A 7 2.91 12.04 -28.95
N ASN A 8 3.25 11.10 -28.07
CA ASN A 8 2.31 10.16 -27.49
C ASN A 8 2.00 10.56 -26.04
N ALA A 9 0.72 10.58 -25.68
CA ALA A 9 0.31 10.76 -24.29
C ALA A 9 0.75 9.57 -23.45
N VAL A 10 1.44 9.84 -22.36
CA VAL A 10 1.90 8.82 -21.40
C VAL A 10 1.13 9.00 -20.10
N ASN A 11 0.55 7.92 -19.58
CA ASN A 11 -0.09 7.95 -18.30
C ASN A 11 0.96 8.11 -17.19
N LEU A 12 0.82 9.17 -16.40
CA LEU A 12 1.66 9.36 -15.23
C LEU A 12 1.28 8.40 -14.13
N PRO A 13 2.23 7.97 -13.31
CA PRO A 13 1.94 7.32 -12.06
C PRO A 13 1.01 8.20 -11.21
N ALA A 14 0.12 7.53 -10.49
CA ALA A 14 -0.81 8.19 -9.57
C ALA A 14 -0.78 7.46 -8.22
N SER A 15 -1.00 8.19 -7.16
CA SER A 15 -1.21 7.64 -5.83
C SER A 15 -2.47 8.22 -5.21
N LEU A 16 -3.08 7.45 -4.33
CA LEU A 16 -4.17 7.88 -3.47
C LEU A 16 -3.63 8.03 -2.05
N VAL A 17 -3.69 9.23 -1.53
CA VAL A 17 -3.38 9.53 -0.14
C VAL A 17 -4.67 9.95 0.56
N ILE A 18 -4.99 9.33 1.68
CA ILE A 18 -6.12 9.70 2.52
C ILE A 18 -5.61 10.69 3.57
N MET A 19 -6.20 11.87 3.58
CA MET A 19 -5.92 12.89 4.60
C MET A 19 -6.83 12.69 5.82
N PRO A 20 -6.33 12.93 7.03
CA PRO A 20 -7.10 12.77 8.26
C PRO A 20 -8.18 13.87 8.39
N ASP A 21 -9.12 13.62 9.28
CA ASP A 21 -10.03 14.68 9.75
C ASP A 21 -9.21 15.84 10.35
N PRO A 22 -9.43 17.09 9.92
CA PRO A 22 -8.74 18.26 10.45
C PRO A 22 -8.88 18.44 11.97
N GLN A 23 -9.93 17.88 12.58
CA GLN A 23 -10.20 17.95 14.01
C GLN A 23 -9.64 16.76 14.80
N ALA A 24 -9.03 15.77 14.14
CA ALA A 24 -8.42 14.66 14.84
C ALA A 24 -7.28 15.12 15.76
N LYS A 25 -7.18 14.50 16.94
CA LYS A 25 -6.09 14.78 17.88
C LYS A 25 -4.72 14.35 17.36
N LEU A 26 -4.70 13.27 16.59
CA LEU A 26 -3.53 12.74 15.91
C LEU A 26 -3.87 12.70 14.42
N LYS A 27 -3.10 13.39 13.61
CA LYS A 27 -3.33 13.52 12.17
C LYS A 27 -2.35 12.64 11.43
N ILE A 28 -2.86 11.56 10.88
CA ILE A 28 -2.08 10.59 10.10
C ILE A 28 -2.62 10.60 8.66
N ALA A 29 -1.79 10.98 7.71
CA ALA A 29 -2.09 10.79 6.30
C ALA A 29 -1.68 9.39 5.87
N GLU A 30 -2.51 8.72 5.08
CA GLU A 30 -2.28 7.33 4.67
C GLU A 30 -2.06 7.20 3.17
N TYR A 31 -0.91 6.67 2.79
CA TYR A 31 -0.60 6.27 1.42
C TYR A 31 -1.27 4.92 1.13
N LEU A 32 -2.43 4.96 0.48
CA LEU A 32 -3.28 3.80 0.35
C LEU A 32 -2.97 2.97 -0.90
N TYR A 33 -2.93 3.61 -2.07
CA TYR A 33 -2.70 2.94 -3.35
C TYR A 33 -1.78 3.76 -4.23
N ALA A 34 -1.01 3.05 -5.05
CA ALA A 34 -0.27 3.64 -6.16
C ALA A 34 -0.35 2.75 -7.39
N GLY A 35 -0.36 3.39 -8.54
CA GLY A 35 -0.26 2.73 -9.83
C GLY A 35 0.69 3.49 -10.72
N SER A 36 1.43 2.77 -11.55
CA SER A 36 2.38 3.35 -12.49
C SER A 36 2.45 2.56 -13.77
N ASP A 37 2.68 3.25 -14.87
CA ASP A 37 3.02 2.62 -16.13
C ASP A 37 4.50 2.19 -16.10
N LEU A 38 4.74 0.90 -16.25
CA LEU A 38 6.09 0.32 -16.22
C LEU A 38 7.03 0.90 -17.28
N SER A 39 6.50 1.39 -18.39
CA SER A 39 7.30 2.01 -19.47
C SER A 39 7.95 3.33 -19.04
N VAL A 40 7.43 3.98 -18.01
CA VAL A 40 7.86 5.30 -17.53
C VAL A 40 8.58 5.21 -16.18
N LEU A 41 8.34 4.14 -15.43
CA LEU A 41 8.76 3.97 -14.04
C LEU A 41 10.28 4.11 -13.86
N SER A 42 11.07 3.46 -14.73
CA SER A 42 12.53 3.43 -14.61
C SER A 42 13.22 4.76 -14.93
N THR A 43 12.58 5.58 -15.76
CA THR A 43 13.18 6.82 -16.29
C THR A 43 12.94 8.01 -15.36
N LEU A 44 11.82 8.03 -14.63
CA LEU A 44 11.38 9.20 -13.89
C LEU A 44 11.43 9.03 -12.35
N CYS A 45 11.83 7.85 -11.84
CA CYS A 45 11.74 7.54 -10.39
C CYS A 45 10.39 7.95 -9.78
N ALA A 46 9.34 7.80 -10.55
CA ALA A 46 8.04 8.42 -10.33
C ALA A 46 7.39 7.99 -9.01
N SER A 47 7.61 6.73 -8.59
CA SER A 47 7.11 6.25 -7.30
C SER A 47 7.72 6.99 -6.11
N VAL A 48 8.99 7.35 -6.20
CA VAL A 48 9.67 8.17 -5.17
C VAL A 48 9.09 9.58 -5.16
N GLY A 49 8.91 10.17 -6.35
CA GLY A 49 8.33 11.50 -6.49
C GLY A 49 6.90 11.60 -5.93
N LEU A 50 6.08 10.56 -6.13
CA LEU A 50 4.72 10.50 -5.58
C LEU A 50 4.70 10.43 -4.04
N ILE A 51 5.58 9.63 -3.44
CA ILE A 51 5.69 9.57 -1.99
C ILE A 51 6.18 10.92 -1.45
N TYR A 52 7.20 11.51 -2.08
CA TYR A 52 7.70 12.82 -1.68
C TYR A 52 6.60 13.90 -1.75
N ALA A 53 5.84 13.97 -2.84
CA ALA A 53 4.73 14.89 -2.96
C ALA A 53 3.67 14.66 -1.86
N GLY A 54 3.29 13.40 -1.62
CA GLY A 54 2.34 13.06 -0.55
C GLY A 54 2.83 13.47 0.84
N VAL A 55 4.12 13.34 1.12
CA VAL A 55 4.72 13.82 2.37
C VAL A 55 4.65 15.33 2.47
N CYS A 56 4.99 16.06 1.39
CA CYS A 56 4.89 17.53 1.37
C CYS A 56 3.45 18.01 1.60
N ASP A 57 2.50 17.42 0.86
CA ASP A 57 1.07 17.76 1.02
C ASP A 57 0.57 17.47 2.45
N SER A 58 1.09 16.41 3.08
CA SER A 58 0.74 16.04 4.45
C SER A 58 1.30 17.05 5.47
N ILE A 59 2.53 17.51 5.25
CA ILE A 59 3.13 18.57 6.09
C ILE A 59 2.34 19.85 5.97
N ASP A 60 2.00 20.26 4.74
CA ASP A 60 1.21 21.47 4.49
C ASP A 60 -0.20 21.39 5.10
N ALA A 61 -0.78 20.17 5.16
CA ALA A 61 -2.04 19.90 5.84
C ALA A 61 -1.92 19.81 7.37
N GLY A 62 -0.72 19.92 7.92
CA GLY A 62 -0.46 19.83 9.37
C GLY A 62 -0.63 18.44 9.93
N CYS A 63 -0.26 17.41 9.17
CA CYS A 63 -0.26 16.04 9.66
C CYS A 63 0.96 15.76 10.54
N ASP A 64 0.75 14.95 11.58
CA ASP A 64 1.80 14.51 12.50
C ASP A 64 2.62 13.37 11.90
N TYR A 65 1.98 12.51 11.10
CA TYR A 65 2.59 11.34 10.48
C TYR A 65 2.10 11.12 9.05
N PHE A 66 2.97 10.51 8.26
CA PHE A 66 2.64 9.96 6.94
C PHE A 66 2.87 8.46 6.94
N ASN A 67 1.78 7.67 6.84
CA ASN A 67 1.83 6.22 6.88
C ASN A 67 2.07 5.66 5.48
N LEU A 68 3.18 4.95 5.28
CA LEU A 68 3.54 4.29 4.02
C LEU A 68 2.80 2.95 3.81
N GLY A 69 1.92 2.56 4.75
CA GLY A 69 1.22 1.28 4.75
C GLY A 69 2.09 0.11 5.23
N GLY A 70 1.47 -1.06 5.31
CA GLY A 70 2.10 -2.26 5.85
C GLY A 70 3.38 -2.69 5.13
N VAL A 71 4.25 -3.36 5.87
CA VAL A 71 5.43 -4.04 5.38
C VAL A 71 5.40 -5.49 5.85
N ASP A 72 6.01 -6.41 5.10
CA ASP A 72 6.19 -7.78 5.57
C ASP A 72 7.24 -7.81 6.69
N GLY A 73 6.96 -8.55 7.75
CA GLY A 73 7.85 -8.68 8.90
C GLY A 73 9.23 -9.27 8.57
N SER A 74 9.37 -9.99 7.46
CA SER A 74 10.67 -10.49 6.98
C SER A 74 11.52 -9.41 6.28
N PHE A 75 10.89 -8.33 5.81
CA PHE A 75 11.50 -7.28 4.97
C PHE A 75 12.18 -7.78 3.70
N GLU A 76 11.90 -9.00 3.26
CA GLU A 76 12.53 -9.60 2.09
C GLU A 76 11.82 -9.28 0.77
N ASP A 77 10.55 -8.91 0.82
CA ASP A 77 9.77 -8.54 -0.36
C ASP A 77 10.20 -7.18 -0.96
N HIS A 78 9.94 -7.02 -2.25
CA HIS A 78 10.35 -5.81 -2.98
C HIS A 78 9.71 -4.53 -2.47
N LEU A 79 8.46 -4.60 -2.00
CA LEU A 79 7.72 -3.44 -1.53
C LEU A 79 8.26 -2.96 -0.17
N SER A 80 8.53 -3.88 0.74
CA SER A 80 9.15 -3.58 2.04
C SER A 80 10.56 -3.00 1.85
N LYS A 81 11.38 -3.61 0.98
CA LYS A 81 12.71 -3.09 0.61
C LYS A 81 12.66 -1.68 0.02
N PHE A 82 11.60 -1.37 -0.75
CA PHE A 82 11.40 -0.03 -1.28
C PHE A 82 11.04 0.97 -0.18
N LYS A 83 10.10 0.62 0.69
CA LYS A 83 9.62 1.50 1.78
C LYS A 83 10.70 1.81 2.80
N ILE A 84 11.53 0.84 3.16
CA ILE A 84 12.65 1.02 4.12
C ILE A 84 13.66 2.07 3.66
N LYS A 85 13.83 2.29 2.35
CA LYS A 85 14.72 3.32 1.82
C LYS A 85 14.36 4.74 2.25
N PHE A 86 13.13 4.97 2.66
CA PHE A 86 12.68 6.26 3.23
C PHE A 86 13.01 6.39 4.72
N VAL A 87 13.69 5.41 5.31
CA VAL A 87 14.08 5.38 6.74
C VAL A 87 12.87 5.64 7.67
N PRO A 88 11.74 4.92 7.49
CA PRO A 88 10.55 5.14 8.29
C PRO A 88 10.73 4.63 9.72
N HIS A 89 9.96 5.17 10.65
CA HIS A 89 9.71 4.51 11.92
C HIS A 89 8.80 3.30 11.69
N ILE A 90 9.20 2.13 12.18
CA ILE A 90 8.43 0.89 12.05
C ILE A 90 7.67 0.66 13.35
N PHE A 91 6.37 0.45 13.24
CA PHE A 91 5.49 0.09 14.35
C PHE A 91 4.98 -1.32 14.15
N GLU A 92 5.16 -2.16 15.15
CA GLU A 92 4.55 -3.47 15.17
C GLU A 92 3.17 -3.38 15.82
N TYR A 93 2.15 -3.78 15.06
CA TYR A 93 0.79 -3.84 15.58
C TYR A 93 0.56 -5.15 16.33
N VAL A 94 -0.39 -5.15 17.26
CA VAL A 94 -0.75 -6.33 18.08
C VAL A 94 -1.23 -7.51 17.21
N GLY A 95 -1.53 -7.27 15.94
CA GLY A 95 -2.02 -8.25 14.98
C GLY A 95 -3.46 -8.00 14.56
N GLU A 96 -3.96 -8.90 13.72
CA GLU A 96 -5.34 -8.88 13.27
C GLU A 96 -6.19 -9.77 14.17
N PHE A 97 -7.40 -9.33 14.49
CA PHE A 97 -8.33 -10.07 15.31
C PHE A 97 -9.61 -10.32 14.53
N ASP A 98 -9.98 -11.57 14.40
CA ASP A 98 -11.26 -11.96 13.83
C ASP A 98 -12.35 -12.00 14.90
N MET A 99 -13.49 -11.38 14.63
CA MET A 99 -14.69 -11.49 15.45
C MET A 99 -15.77 -12.26 14.67
N PRO A 100 -15.80 -13.60 14.78
CA PRO A 100 -16.74 -14.40 14.01
C PRO A 100 -18.17 -14.19 14.50
N VAL A 101 -19.02 -13.68 13.60
CA VAL A 101 -20.46 -13.53 13.85
C VAL A 101 -21.15 -14.89 13.84
N ASP A 102 -20.76 -15.75 12.91
CA ASP A 102 -21.23 -17.14 12.82
C ASP A 102 -20.02 -18.10 12.93
N LYS A 103 -19.96 -18.81 14.05
CA LYS A 103 -18.85 -19.73 14.36
C LYS A 103 -18.78 -20.92 13.39
N VAL A 104 -19.91 -21.40 12.87
CA VAL A 104 -19.94 -22.57 11.98
C VAL A 104 -19.42 -22.16 10.61
N MET A 105 -19.91 -21.04 10.08
CA MET A 105 -19.41 -20.50 8.82
C MET A 105 -17.92 -20.11 8.91
N TYR A 106 -17.50 -19.51 10.00
CA TYR A 106 -16.10 -19.14 10.20
C TYR A 106 -15.17 -20.36 10.19
N LEU A 107 -15.50 -21.42 10.94
CA LEU A 107 -14.74 -22.66 10.96
C LEU A 107 -14.72 -23.35 9.57
N GLY A 108 -15.85 -23.30 8.85
CA GLY A 108 -15.91 -23.78 7.47
C GLY A 108 -14.97 -22.99 6.56
N PHE A 109 -14.97 -21.69 6.67
CA PHE A 109 -14.12 -20.81 5.87
C PHE A 109 -12.64 -21.02 6.19
N GLU A 110 -12.28 -21.10 7.45
CA GLU A 110 -10.90 -21.29 7.90
C GLU A 110 -10.33 -22.65 7.47
N LYS A 111 -11.13 -23.73 7.50
CA LYS A 111 -10.68 -25.08 7.16
C LYS A 111 -10.85 -25.42 5.67
N LEU A 112 -11.99 -25.08 5.08
CA LEU A 112 -12.32 -25.48 3.70
C LEU A 112 -11.60 -24.63 2.65
N LEU A 113 -11.42 -23.34 2.90
CA LEU A 113 -10.77 -22.45 1.93
C LEU A 113 -9.30 -22.80 1.65
N PRO A 114 -8.47 -23.11 2.66
CA PRO A 114 -7.09 -23.57 2.41
C PRO A 114 -7.05 -24.92 1.68
N MET A 115 -8.00 -25.82 1.98
CA MET A 115 -8.10 -27.11 1.29
C MET A 115 -8.48 -26.94 -0.19
N ALA A 116 -9.47 -26.08 -0.45
CA ALA A 116 -9.89 -25.75 -1.82
C ALA A 116 -8.75 -25.08 -2.61
N LYS A 117 -8.04 -24.13 -2.02
CA LYS A 117 -6.87 -23.49 -2.64
C LYS A 117 -5.75 -24.50 -2.95
N LYS A 118 -5.49 -25.46 -2.06
CA LYS A 118 -4.52 -26.54 -2.30
C LYS A 118 -4.95 -27.48 -3.43
N ALA A 119 -6.25 -27.81 -3.49
CA ALA A 119 -6.80 -28.66 -4.56
C ALA A 119 -6.71 -27.98 -5.93
N ILE A 120 -7.09 -26.70 -6.03
CA ILE A 120 -7.01 -25.92 -7.26
C ILE A 120 -5.55 -25.79 -7.73
N LYS A 121 -4.59 -25.62 -6.80
CA LYS A 121 -3.17 -25.53 -7.14
C LYS A 121 -2.59 -26.85 -7.66
N LYS A 122 -3.18 -28.00 -7.27
CA LYS A 122 -2.80 -29.31 -7.81
C LYS A 122 -3.35 -29.57 -9.22
N ILE A 123 -4.51 -29.01 -9.54
CA ILE A 123 -5.16 -29.18 -10.87
C ILE A 123 -4.51 -28.28 -11.93
N LYS A 124 -3.90 -27.15 -11.52
CA LYS A 124 -3.22 -26.22 -12.43
C LYS A 124 -1.74 -26.55 -12.71
N LYS A 125 -1.23 -27.64 -12.18
CA LYS A 125 0.07 -28.24 -12.52
C LYS A 125 -0.11 -29.42 -13.45
#